data_40be60c48573f83a01b0de55d924afee
#
_entry.id   40be60c48573f83a01b0de55d924afee
#
_cell.length_a   1.000
_cell.length_b   1.000
_cell.length_c   1.000
_cell.angle_alpha   90.00
_cell.angle_beta   90.00
_cell.angle_gamma   90.00
#
_symmetry.space_group_name_H-M   'P 1'
#
loop_
_entity.id
_entity.type
_entity.pdbx_description
1 polymer ?
#
loop_
_entity_poly.entity_id
_entity_poly.type
_entity_poly.pdbx_seq_one_letter_code
_entity_poly.pdbx_strand_id
1 'polypeptide(L)'
;LLRKNEEKQVVTTFKKKLKINLTYVNAEREFLRKLSNISDPEKKRKIIGNLFIKIFERYAKKIKNVKFLAQGTLYPDLIESKSVTGSQTSKIKSHHNVGGLPKKMKLKLVEPLKFLFKDEVRKLGLELNLSKEIISRHPFPGPGLAIRMPGIITKEKINILKEADHYFIQALRDHNLYHKIWQAYAALLPVKTVGVMGDNRTYEYLC
;
A
#
# COMPACT_ATOMS: atom_id res chain seq x y z
N LEU A 1 6.74 -5.03 3.05
CA LEU A 1 5.38 -4.60 3.44
C LEU A 1 4.35 -4.83 2.32
N LEU A 2 4.79 -5.32 1.16
CA LEU A 2 3.95 -5.72 0.03
C LEU A 2 3.34 -7.11 0.25
N ARG A 3 2.28 -7.43 -0.48
CA ARG A 3 1.71 -8.78 -0.56
C ARG A 3 2.70 -9.78 -1.17
N LYS A 4 2.43 -11.07 -1.00
CA LYS A 4 3.23 -12.15 -1.61
C LYS A 4 3.30 -11.95 -3.14
N ASN A 5 4.50 -11.98 -3.70
CA ASN A 5 4.80 -11.81 -5.13
C ASN A 5 4.35 -10.48 -5.77
N GLU A 6 3.87 -9.50 -5.00
CA GLU A 6 3.37 -8.24 -5.56
C GLU A 6 4.45 -7.47 -6.31
N GLU A 7 5.69 -7.43 -5.80
CA GLU A 7 6.82 -6.79 -6.49
C GLU A 7 7.09 -7.42 -7.87
N LYS A 8 7.01 -8.75 -7.96
CA LYS A 8 7.21 -9.47 -9.24
C LYS A 8 6.09 -9.13 -10.24
N GLN A 9 4.84 -9.09 -9.77
CA GLN A 9 3.69 -8.72 -10.60
C GLN A 9 3.84 -7.30 -11.13
N VAL A 10 4.19 -6.34 -10.26
CA VAL A 10 4.39 -4.93 -10.66
C VAL A 10 5.52 -4.82 -11.67
N VAL A 11 6.69 -5.40 -11.40
CA VAL A 11 7.83 -5.36 -12.33
C VAL A 11 7.47 -5.97 -13.68
N THR A 12 6.81 -7.14 -13.68
CA THR A 12 6.38 -7.80 -14.94
C THR A 12 5.39 -6.95 -15.72
N THR A 13 4.39 -6.39 -15.04
CA THR A 13 3.38 -5.55 -15.68
C THR A 13 3.99 -4.30 -16.29
N PHE A 14 4.75 -3.54 -15.52
CA PHE A 14 5.27 -2.25 -16.00
C PHE A 14 6.40 -2.41 -17.01
N LYS A 15 7.35 -3.33 -16.78
CA LYS A 15 8.47 -3.53 -17.72
C LYS A 15 8.09 -4.33 -18.96
N LYS A 16 7.39 -5.47 -18.80
CA LYS A 16 7.14 -6.38 -19.90
C LYS A 16 5.87 -6.04 -20.68
N LYS A 17 4.74 -5.79 -19.98
CA LYS A 17 3.47 -5.52 -20.65
C LYS A 17 3.36 -4.07 -21.12
N LEU A 18 3.64 -3.11 -20.25
CA LEU A 18 3.48 -1.67 -20.55
C LEU A 18 4.76 -1.02 -21.12
N LYS A 19 5.89 -1.74 -21.13
CA LYS A 19 7.21 -1.25 -21.61
C LYS A 19 7.64 0.09 -21.00
N ILE A 20 7.25 0.35 -19.76
CA ILE A 20 7.60 1.56 -19.04
C ILE A 20 8.98 1.40 -18.41
N ASN A 21 9.77 2.47 -18.43
CA ASN A 21 11.07 2.52 -17.75
C ASN A 21 10.86 2.53 -16.23
N LEU A 22 10.98 1.37 -15.61
CA LEU A 22 10.75 1.15 -14.19
C LEU A 22 12.06 0.95 -13.44
N THR A 23 12.30 1.76 -12.42
CA THR A 23 13.36 1.55 -11.42
C THR A 23 12.78 0.83 -10.21
N TYR A 24 13.17 -0.43 -9.99
CA TYR A 24 12.82 -1.18 -8.79
C TYR A 24 13.82 -0.93 -7.67
N VAL A 25 13.32 -0.63 -6.48
CA VAL A 25 14.14 -0.37 -5.28
C VAL A 25 13.73 -1.32 -4.16
N ASN A 26 14.65 -2.21 -3.75
CA ASN A 26 14.43 -3.01 -2.55
C ASN A 26 14.85 -2.22 -1.31
N ALA A 27 13.86 -1.74 -0.56
CA ALA A 27 14.05 -0.98 0.67
C ALA A 27 13.60 -1.75 1.93
N GLU A 28 13.39 -3.07 1.85
CA GLU A 28 12.86 -3.89 2.95
C GLU A 28 13.61 -3.65 4.26
N ARG A 29 14.96 -3.71 4.23
CA ARG A 29 15.79 -3.53 5.43
C ARG A 29 15.63 -2.15 6.06
N GLU A 30 15.52 -1.10 5.23
CA GLU A 30 15.33 0.28 5.72
C GLU A 30 13.98 0.43 6.44
N PHE A 31 12.91 -0.11 5.86
CA PHE A 31 11.57 -0.08 6.47
C PHE A 31 11.54 -0.88 7.77
N LEU A 32 12.02 -2.11 7.80
CA LEU A 32 12.01 -2.93 8.99
C LEU A 32 12.81 -2.30 10.15
N ARG A 33 13.98 -1.75 9.85
CA ARG A 33 14.80 -1.04 10.86
C ARG A 33 14.07 0.16 11.46
N LYS A 34 13.37 0.96 10.63
CA LYS A 34 12.64 2.14 11.10
C LYS A 34 11.34 1.82 11.82
N LEU A 35 10.76 0.66 11.57
CA LEU A 35 9.54 0.18 12.22
C LEU A 35 9.82 -0.70 13.44
N SER A 36 11.08 -1.00 13.73
CA SER A 36 11.49 -1.76 14.92
C SER A 36 10.92 -1.10 16.19
N ASN A 37 10.28 -1.91 17.04
CA ASN A 37 9.66 -1.50 18.30
C ASN A 37 8.54 -0.44 18.18
N ILE A 38 8.00 -0.23 16.99
CA ILE A 38 6.86 0.68 16.80
C ILE A 38 5.56 -0.14 16.78
N SER A 39 4.72 0.04 17.80
CA SER A 39 3.40 -0.61 17.92
C SER A 39 2.26 0.27 17.43
N ASP A 40 2.34 1.58 17.66
CA ASP A 40 1.31 2.56 17.34
C ASP A 40 1.06 2.68 15.84
N PRO A 41 -0.20 2.50 15.35
CA PRO A 41 -0.50 2.51 13.92
C PRO A 41 -0.23 3.84 13.23
N GLU A 42 -0.46 4.96 13.92
CA GLU A 42 -0.27 6.28 13.33
C GLU A 42 1.22 6.62 13.20
N LYS A 43 2.04 6.23 14.19
CA LYS A 43 3.49 6.32 14.09
C LYS A 43 4.02 5.46 12.95
N LYS A 44 3.50 4.24 12.76
CA LYS A 44 3.84 3.39 11.61
C LYS A 44 3.56 4.10 10.29
N ARG A 45 2.35 4.67 10.12
CA ARG A 45 1.97 5.41 8.90
C ARG A 45 2.92 6.55 8.60
N LYS A 46 3.21 7.40 9.59
CA LYS A 46 4.14 8.54 9.46
C LYS A 46 5.55 8.11 9.09
N ILE A 47 6.08 7.07 9.76
CA ILE A 47 7.42 6.54 9.47
C ILE A 47 7.48 6.01 8.03
N ILE A 48 6.49 5.22 7.63
CA ILE A 48 6.43 4.63 6.28
C ILE A 48 6.32 5.72 5.22
N GLY A 49 5.40 6.69 5.40
CA GLY A 49 5.24 7.80 4.46
C GLY A 49 6.51 8.64 4.31
N ASN A 50 7.13 9.03 5.42
CA ASN A 50 8.37 9.80 5.41
C ASN A 50 9.54 9.04 4.77
N LEU A 51 9.66 7.74 5.04
CA LEU A 51 10.72 6.92 4.47
C LEU A 51 10.52 6.72 2.98
N PHE A 52 9.26 6.48 2.54
CA PHE A 52 8.91 6.37 1.14
C PHE A 52 9.34 7.61 0.36
N ILE A 53 9.01 8.81 0.84
CA ILE A 53 9.38 10.07 0.21
C ILE A 53 10.92 10.22 0.13
N LYS A 54 11.64 9.93 1.22
CA LYS A 54 13.11 10.00 1.24
C LYS A 54 13.76 9.06 0.23
N ILE A 55 13.26 7.83 0.11
CA ILE A 55 13.76 6.86 -0.86
C ILE A 55 13.45 7.34 -2.28
N PHE A 56 12.21 7.79 -2.51
CA PHE A 56 11.80 8.34 -3.80
C PHE A 56 12.70 9.50 -4.24
N GLU A 57 12.92 10.50 -3.39
CA GLU A 57 13.80 11.64 -3.68
C GLU A 57 15.24 11.20 -3.98
N ARG A 58 15.77 10.22 -3.23
CA ARG A 58 17.11 9.66 -3.45
C ARG A 58 17.28 9.11 -4.86
N TYR A 59 16.25 8.46 -5.38
CA TYR A 59 16.29 7.86 -6.72
C TYR A 59 15.90 8.86 -7.81
N ALA A 60 14.96 9.76 -7.56
CA ALA A 60 14.60 10.82 -8.50
C ALA A 60 15.79 11.72 -8.84
N LYS A 61 16.65 12.02 -7.86
CA LYS A 61 17.90 12.80 -8.08
C LYS A 61 18.90 12.14 -9.04
N LYS A 62 18.81 10.81 -9.24
CA LYS A 62 19.69 10.08 -10.16
C LYS A 62 19.21 10.14 -11.62
N ILE A 63 17.99 10.60 -11.86
CA ILE A 63 17.40 10.71 -13.18
C ILE A 63 17.69 12.13 -13.71
N LYS A 64 18.39 12.22 -14.83
CA LYS A 64 18.73 13.51 -15.45
C LYS A 64 17.45 14.18 -15.99
N ASN A 65 17.40 15.50 -15.87
CA ASN A 65 16.35 16.36 -16.47
C ASN A 65 14.90 16.08 -15.99
N VAL A 66 14.72 15.46 -14.83
CA VAL A 66 13.39 15.29 -14.25
C VAL A 66 12.87 16.64 -13.76
N LYS A 67 11.72 17.06 -14.28
CA LYS A 67 11.06 18.34 -13.94
C LYS A 67 9.72 18.12 -13.21
N PHE A 68 9.08 16.98 -13.43
CA PHE A 68 7.72 16.69 -12.95
C PHE A 68 7.66 15.41 -12.14
N LEU A 69 6.74 15.40 -11.17
CA LEU A 69 6.29 14.23 -10.45
C LEU A 69 4.82 13.98 -10.78
N ALA A 70 4.53 12.85 -11.39
CA ALA A 70 3.15 12.40 -11.57
C ALA A 70 2.63 11.72 -10.30
N GLN A 71 1.45 12.13 -9.84
CA GLN A 71 0.78 11.56 -8.67
C GLN A 71 -0.64 11.17 -9.03
N GLY A 72 -1.08 9.99 -8.56
CA GLY A 72 -2.42 9.45 -8.80
C GLY A 72 -3.46 9.95 -7.78
N THR A 73 -3.43 11.22 -7.42
CA THR A 73 -4.45 11.85 -6.58
C THR A 73 -5.82 11.77 -7.25
N LEU A 74 -6.85 11.40 -6.51
CA LEU A 74 -8.23 11.35 -6.96
C LEU A 74 -9.06 12.50 -6.38
N TYR A 75 -10.24 12.75 -6.95
CA TYR A 75 -11.13 13.82 -6.49
C TYR A 75 -11.56 13.67 -5.01
N PRO A 76 -11.91 12.48 -4.50
CA PRO A 76 -12.18 12.30 -3.08
C PRO A 76 -11.00 12.70 -2.18
N ASP A 77 -9.76 12.44 -2.60
CA ASP A 77 -8.57 12.82 -1.83
C ASP A 77 -8.48 14.35 -1.66
N LEU A 78 -8.87 15.11 -2.69
CA LEU A 78 -8.88 16.58 -2.63
C LEU A 78 -9.98 17.12 -1.71
N ILE A 79 -11.20 16.56 -1.79
CA ILE A 79 -12.31 16.98 -0.94
C ILE A 79 -12.01 16.70 0.53
N GLU A 80 -11.50 15.52 0.78
CA GLU A 80 -11.17 15.06 2.13
C GLU A 80 -9.99 15.80 2.74
N SER A 81 -9.08 16.35 1.93
CA SER A 81 -7.94 17.13 2.40
C SER A 81 -8.31 18.58 2.76
N LYS A 82 -9.38 19.12 2.17
CA LYS A 82 -9.93 20.42 2.51
C LYS A 82 -10.93 20.24 3.64
N SER A 83 -10.57 20.63 4.86
CA SER A 83 -11.54 20.66 5.97
C SER A 83 -12.70 21.60 5.60
N VAL A 84 -13.90 21.07 5.56
CA VAL A 84 -15.14 21.82 5.24
C VAL A 84 -15.52 22.80 6.37
N THR A 85 -14.88 22.67 7.53
CA THR A 85 -15.10 23.57 8.68
C THR A 85 -13.76 23.82 9.36
N GLY A 86 -13.46 25.07 9.69
CA GLY A 86 -12.26 25.55 10.37
C GLY A 86 -12.00 24.97 11.78
N SER A 87 -12.41 23.75 12.05
CA SER A 87 -12.17 23.05 13.30
C SER A 87 -10.81 22.30 13.25
N GLN A 88 -10.13 22.27 14.37
CA GLN A 88 -8.79 21.67 14.55
C GLN A 88 -8.69 20.15 14.29
N THR A 89 -9.75 19.50 13.84
CA THR A 89 -9.82 18.07 13.53
C THR A 89 -9.21 17.69 12.18
N SER A 90 -8.71 18.66 11.41
CA SER A 90 -8.14 18.46 10.06
C SER A 90 -6.79 17.74 10.01
N LYS A 91 -6.24 17.30 11.14
CA LYS A 91 -4.96 16.55 11.19
C LYS A 91 -5.09 15.04 10.91
N ILE A 92 -6.28 14.53 10.62
CA ILE A 92 -6.54 13.08 10.61
C ILE A 92 -6.13 12.37 9.32
N LYS A 93 -5.82 13.09 8.22
CA LYS A 93 -5.60 12.43 6.91
C LYS A 93 -4.20 12.62 6.33
N SER A 94 -3.21 12.07 7.04
CA SER A 94 -1.81 11.99 6.57
C SER A 94 -1.54 10.85 5.56
N HIS A 95 -2.54 10.07 5.18
CA HIS A 95 -2.34 8.84 4.44
C HIS A 95 -2.58 8.92 2.92
N HIS A 96 -3.08 10.03 2.42
CA HIS A 96 -3.31 10.20 0.97
C HIS A 96 -2.24 11.00 0.23
N ASN A 97 -1.08 11.27 0.85
CA ASN A 97 0.01 12.11 0.29
C ASN A 97 -0.43 13.50 -0.22
N VAL A 98 -1.69 13.87 -0.04
CA VAL A 98 -2.18 15.22 -0.36
C VAL A 98 -1.66 16.15 0.73
N GLY A 99 -0.70 17.00 0.37
CA GLY A 99 -0.01 17.88 1.31
C GLY A 99 1.15 17.23 2.10
N GLY A 100 1.43 15.93 1.91
CA GLY A 100 2.53 15.22 2.58
C GLY A 100 3.87 15.29 1.86
N LEU A 101 3.91 15.87 0.65
CA LEU A 101 5.15 16.07 -0.09
C LEU A 101 6.00 17.17 0.58
N PRO A 102 7.34 17.01 0.65
CA PRO A 102 8.20 18.02 1.23
C PRO A 102 8.03 19.36 0.52
N LYS A 103 7.82 20.44 1.27
CA LYS A 103 7.71 21.83 0.74
C LYS A 103 8.93 22.27 -0.10
N LYS A 104 10.05 21.55 0.00
CA LYS A 104 11.32 21.81 -0.71
C LYS A 104 11.52 20.91 -1.93
N MET A 105 10.51 20.15 -2.35
CA MET A 105 10.65 19.32 -3.54
C MET A 105 10.75 20.19 -4.80
N LYS A 106 11.82 20.02 -5.57
CA LYS A 106 12.09 20.81 -6.79
C LYS A 106 11.24 20.38 -8.00
N LEU A 107 10.47 19.29 -7.87
CA LEU A 107 9.65 18.75 -8.95
C LEU A 107 8.27 19.41 -8.97
N LYS A 108 7.80 19.79 -10.14
CA LYS A 108 6.42 20.27 -10.35
C LYS A 108 5.47 19.07 -10.29
N LEU A 109 4.37 19.22 -9.58
CA LEU A 109 3.36 18.17 -9.45
C LEU A 109 2.46 18.12 -10.68
N VAL A 110 2.19 16.91 -11.18
CA VAL A 110 1.22 16.62 -12.24
C VAL A 110 0.24 15.60 -11.72
N GLU A 111 -1.03 15.95 -11.64
CA GLU A 111 -2.10 15.11 -11.07
C GLU A 111 -3.21 14.88 -12.11
N PRO A 112 -3.01 13.98 -13.08
CA PRO A 112 -3.91 13.81 -14.21
C PRO A 112 -5.31 13.34 -13.82
N LEU A 113 -5.44 12.66 -12.67
CA LEU A 113 -6.67 12.00 -12.22
C LEU A 113 -7.43 12.79 -11.14
N LYS A 114 -6.97 14.00 -10.78
CA LYS A 114 -7.44 14.74 -9.60
C LYS A 114 -8.90 15.18 -9.62
N PHE A 115 -9.54 15.13 -10.76
CA PHE A 115 -10.97 15.46 -10.92
C PHE A 115 -11.84 14.23 -11.16
N LEU A 116 -11.28 13.03 -11.10
CA LEU A 116 -11.99 11.78 -11.34
C LEU A 116 -12.29 11.03 -10.04
N PHE A 117 -13.45 10.39 -10.01
CA PHE A 117 -13.78 9.39 -9.01
C PHE A 117 -13.15 8.03 -9.35
N LYS A 118 -13.10 7.14 -8.37
CA LYS A 118 -12.43 5.85 -8.50
C LYS A 118 -13.03 4.94 -9.58
N ASP A 119 -14.32 4.99 -9.78
CA ASP A 119 -15.03 4.26 -10.83
C ASP A 119 -14.75 4.83 -12.22
N GLU A 120 -14.62 6.16 -12.36
CA GLU A 120 -14.22 6.81 -13.60
C GLU A 120 -12.77 6.47 -13.97
N VAL A 121 -11.87 6.44 -12.98
CA VAL A 121 -10.48 6.00 -13.19
C VAL A 121 -10.41 4.53 -13.63
N ARG A 122 -11.30 3.67 -13.10
CA ARG A 122 -11.41 2.28 -13.55
C ARG A 122 -11.89 2.17 -15.00
N LYS A 123 -12.88 2.98 -15.40
CA LYS A 123 -13.35 3.05 -16.81
C LYS A 123 -12.23 3.53 -17.72
N LEU A 124 -11.55 4.61 -17.35
CA LEU A 124 -10.37 5.11 -18.09
C LEU A 124 -9.29 4.04 -18.23
N GLY A 125 -9.04 3.27 -17.16
CA GLY A 125 -8.09 2.16 -17.22
C GLY A 125 -8.47 1.07 -18.23
N LEU A 126 -9.78 0.77 -18.39
CA LEU A 126 -10.28 -0.16 -19.42
C LEU A 126 -10.06 0.40 -20.83
N GLU A 127 -10.38 1.67 -21.06
CA GLU A 127 -10.15 2.36 -22.34
C GLU A 127 -8.65 2.36 -22.72
N LEU A 128 -7.76 2.46 -21.71
CA LEU A 128 -6.31 2.35 -21.89
C LEU A 128 -5.81 0.89 -22.00
N ASN A 129 -6.70 -0.08 -22.18
CA ASN A 129 -6.38 -1.50 -22.29
C ASN A 129 -5.61 -2.10 -21.11
N LEU A 130 -5.79 -1.55 -19.90
CA LEU A 130 -5.26 -2.20 -18.70
C LEU A 130 -6.06 -3.48 -18.40
N SER A 131 -5.37 -4.51 -17.92
CA SER A 131 -6.05 -5.78 -17.61
C SER A 131 -7.07 -5.62 -16.48
N LYS A 132 -8.19 -6.33 -16.58
CA LYS A 132 -9.23 -6.36 -15.53
C LYS A 132 -8.66 -6.71 -14.16
N GLU A 133 -7.65 -7.59 -14.11
CA GLU A 133 -6.97 -7.96 -12.86
C GLU A 133 -6.32 -6.76 -12.14
N ILE A 134 -5.76 -5.80 -12.90
CA ILE A 134 -5.16 -4.58 -12.33
C ILE A 134 -6.26 -3.65 -11.85
N ILE A 135 -7.29 -3.43 -12.68
CA ILE A 135 -8.34 -2.45 -12.44
C ILE A 135 -9.26 -2.85 -11.29
N SER A 136 -9.57 -4.16 -11.17
CA SER A 136 -10.50 -4.69 -10.15
C SER A 136 -9.82 -5.11 -8.85
N ARG A 137 -8.56 -4.76 -8.63
CA ARG A 137 -7.87 -5.08 -7.38
C ARG A 137 -8.58 -4.45 -6.18
N HIS A 138 -8.72 -5.27 -5.12
CA HIS A 138 -9.18 -4.75 -3.84
C HIS A 138 -8.27 -3.63 -3.33
N PRO A 139 -8.81 -2.62 -2.63
CA PRO A 139 -8.01 -1.57 -2.02
C PRO A 139 -6.88 -2.13 -1.16
N PHE A 140 -5.68 -1.59 -1.33
CA PHE A 140 -4.52 -1.94 -0.51
C PHE A 140 -3.97 -0.66 0.10
N PRO A 141 -3.84 -0.58 1.42
CA PRO A 141 -3.42 0.65 2.08
C PRO A 141 -1.98 1.03 1.72
N GLY A 142 -1.70 2.33 1.63
CA GLY A 142 -0.36 2.84 1.34
C GLY A 142 0.74 2.29 2.26
N PRO A 143 0.54 2.18 3.59
CA PRO A 143 1.51 1.53 4.49
C PRO A 143 1.65 0.02 4.31
N GLY A 144 0.87 -0.60 3.44
CA GLY A 144 0.92 -2.02 3.16
C GLY A 144 0.50 -2.90 4.34
N LEU A 145 1.12 -4.07 4.45
CA LEU A 145 0.81 -5.04 5.53
C LEU A 145 1.15 -4.53 6.93
N ALA A 146 1.95 -3.47 7.06
CA ALA A 146 2.36 -2.94 8.37
C ALA A 146 1.19 -2.49 9.26
N ILE A 147 0.09 -1.99 8.68
CA ILE A 147 -1.09 -1.56 9.43
C ILE A 147 -2.11 -2.69 9.66
N ARG A 148 -1.90 -3.84 9.02
CA ARG A 148 -2.69 -5.05 9.23
C ARG A 148 -2.10 -5.97 10.31
N MET A 149 -1.06 -5.47 10.98
CA MET A 149 -0.43 -6.09 12.15
C MET A 149 -0.45 -5.11 13.31
N PRO A 150 -1.46 -5.14 14.20
CA PRO A 150 -1.40 -4.45 15.48
C PRO A 150 -0.17 -4.89 16.28
N GLY A 151 0.42 -3.98 17.07
CA GLY A 151 1.64 -4.27 17.81
C GLY A 151 2.93 -4.18 16.99
N ILE A 152 4.01 -4.80 17.48
CA ILE A 152 5.35 -4.73 16.91
C ILE A 152 5.44 -5.58 15.64
N ILE A 153 6.11 -5.03 14.62
CA ILE A 153 6.35 -5.69 13.33
C ILE A 153 7.68 -6.44 13.39
N THR A 154 7.64 -7.72 13.01
CA THR A 154 8.85 -8.53 12.77
C THR A 154 8.82 -9.13 11.37
N LYS A 155 9.97 -9.56 10.87
CA LYS A 155 10.04 -10.23 9.55
C LYS A 155 9.23 -11.53 9.55
N GLU A 156 9.25 -12.29 10.65
CA GLU A 156 8.46 -13.50 10.83
C GLU A 156 6.97 -13.21 10.68
N LYS A 157 6.44 -12.25 11.47
CA LYS A 157 5.02 -11.85 11.41
C LYS A 157 4.59 -11.37 10.02
N ILE A 158 5.47 -10.63 9.32
CA ILE A 158 5.21 -10.22 7.93
C ILE A 158 5.08 -11.44 7.02
N ASN A 159 5.94 -12.43 7.17
CA ASN A 159 5.89 -13.63 6.35
C ASN A 159 4.61 -14.44 6.62
N ILE A 160 4.25 -14.64 7.89
CA ILE A 160 2.98 -15.28 8.27
C ILE A 160 1.79 -14.56 7.62
N LEU A 161 1.72 -13.22 7.77
CA LEU A 161 0.61 -12.45 7.20
C LEU A 161 0.61 -12.47 5.67
N LYS A 162 1.77 -12.49 5.01
CA LYS A 162 1.86 -12.63 3.54
C LYS A 162 1.27 -13.95 3.06
N GLU A 163 1.56 -15.04 3.74
CA GLU A 163 1.02 -16.36 3.41
C GLU A 163 -0.48 -16.42 3.68
N ALA A 164 -0.92 -15.98 4.86
CA ALA A 164 -2.34 -15.95 5.23
C ALA A 164 -3.17 -15.12 4.24
N ASP A 165 -2.73 -13.88 3.95
CA ASP A 165 -3.42 -13.01 2.97
C ASP A 165 -3.43 -13.63 1.56
N HIS A 166 -2.36 -14.31 1.18
CA HIS A 166 -2.27 -14.99 -0.12
C HIS A 166 -3.31 -16.11 -0.24
N TYR A 167 -3.34 -17.03 0.71
CA TYR A 167 -4.28 -18.16 0.68
C TYR A 167 -5.73 -17.68 0.82
N PHE A 168 -5.98 -16.71 1.67
CA PHE A 168 -7.31 -16.13 1.83
C PHE A 168 -7.81 -15.48 0.51
N ILE A 169 -7.00 -14.66 -0.13
CA ILE A 169 -7.38 -14.04 -1.41
C ILE A 169 -7.51 -15.09 -2.52
N GLN A 170 -6.67 -16.12 -2.52
CA GLN A 170 -6.79 -17.22 -3.48
C GLN A 170 -8.11 -17.98 -3.30
N ALA A 171 -8.47 -18.33 -2.07
CA ALA A 171 -9.75 -18.98 -1.78
C ALA A 171 -10.96 -18.15 -2.25
N LEU A 172 -10.93 -16.83 -2.06
CA LEU A 172 -11.98 -15.94 -2.59
C LEU A 172 -12.09 -16.00 -4.11
N ARG A 173 -10.97 -16.14 -4.81
CA ARG A 173 -10.95 -16.29 -6.28
C ARG A 173 -11.48 -17.64 -6.73
N ASP A 174 -11.05 -18.71 -6.08
CA ASP A 174 -11.44 -20.09 -6.40
C ASP A 174 -12.96 -20.30 -6.22
N HIS A 175 -13.54 -19.59 -5.25
CA HIS A 175 -14.99 -19.60 -5.02
C HIS A 175 -15.77 -18.47 -5.75
N ASN A 176 -15.14 -17.76 -6.67
CA ASN A 176 -15.75 -16.65 -7.44
C ASN A 176 -16.34 -15.53 -6.56
N LEU A 177 -15.81 -15.33 -5.36
CA LEU A 177 -16.23 -14.30 -4.40
C LEU A 177 -15.43 -13.00 -4.51
N TYR A 178 -14.23 -13.04 -5.07
CA TYR A 178 -13.30 -11.89 -5.09
C TYR A 178 -13.94 -10.63 -5.69
N HIS A 179 -14.69 -10.73 -6.75
CA HIS A 179 -15.34 -9.59 -7.42
C HIS A 179 -16.69 -9.20 -6.81
N LYS A 180 -17.26 -10.05 -5.96
CA LYS A 180 -18.52 -9.79 -5.25
C LYS A 180 -18.32 -9.03 -3.94
N ILE A 181 -17.10 -9.02 -3.42
CA ILE A 181 -16.74 -8.40 -2.14
C ILE A 181 -15.98 -7.09 -2.43
N TRP A 182 -16.39 -6.01 -1.79
CA TRP A 182 -15.76 -4.69 -1.95
C TRP A 182 -14.28 -4.71 -1.54
N GLN A 183 -13.98 -5.30 -0.39
CA GLN A 183 -12.65 -5.43 0.17
C GLN A 183 -12.57 -6.61 1.11
N ALA A 184 -11.52 -7.40 0.96
CA ALA A 184 -11.20 -8.50 1.86
C ALA A 184 -9.69 -8.54 2.09
N TYR A 185 -9.26 -8.92 3.28
CA TYR A 185 -7.86 -9.04 3.65
C TYR A 185 -7.69 -9.85 4.94
N ALA A 186 -6.51 -10.44 5.12
CA ALA A 186 -6.09 -10.99 6.39
C ALA A 186 -5.42 -9.91 7.26
N ALA A 187 -5.58 -10.03 8.57
CA ALA A 187 -4.87 -9.23 9.57
C ALA A 187 -4.26 -10.16 10.61
N LEU A 188 -3.01 -9.93 11.01
CA LEU A 188 -2.32 -10.72 12.04
C LEU A 188 -2.49 -10.05 13.39
N LEU A 189 -3.21 -10.70 14.29
CA LEU A 189 -3.42 -10.20 15.65
C LEU A 189 -2.22 -10.53 16.55
N PRO A 190 -1.90 -9.69 17.55
CA PRO A 190 -0.81 -9.94 18.50
C PRO A 190 -1.20 -10.94 19.61
N VAL A 191 -2.07 -11.88 19.29
CA VAL A 191 -2.60 -12.90 20.18
C VAL A 191 -2.26 -14.27 19.62
N LYS A 192 -1.79 -15.17 20.47
CA LYS A 192 -1.60 -16.58 20.13
C LYS A 192 -2.73 -17.39 20.73
N THR A 193 -3.25 -18.32 19.97
CA THR A 193 -4.28 -19.26 20.38
C THR A 193 -3.70 -20.66 20.46
N VAL A 194 -4.32 -21.50 21.29
CA VAL A 194 -3.93 -22.90 21.41
C VAL A 194 -4.47 -23.68 20.22
N GLY A 195 -3.57 -24.34 19.49
CA GLY A 195 -3.90 -25.40 18.55
C GLY A 195 -3.61 -26.75 19.13
N VAL A 196 -4.40 -27.74 18.75
CA VAL A 196 -4.17 -29.14 19.15
C VAL A 196 -3.86 -29.95 17.89
N MET A 197 -2.70 -30.57 17.85
CA MET A 197 -2.29 -31.49 16.78
C MET A 197 -1.89 -32.82 17.43
N GLY A 198 -2.82 -33.77 17.43
CA GLY A 198 -2.65 -35.00 18.22
C GLY A 198 -2.54 -34.71 19.71
N ASP A 199 -1.52 -35.27 20.38
CA ASP A 199 -1.27 -35.05 21.81
C ASP A 199 -0.46 -33.76 22.11
N ASN A 200 -0.06 -33.01 21.09
CA ASN A 200 0.75 -31.81 21.24
C ASN A 200 -0.09 -30.53 21.16
N ARG A 201 0.21 -29.57 22.05
CA ARG A 201 -0.34 -28.22 22.00
C ARG A 201 0.61 -27.29 21.21
N THR A 202 0.06 -26.54 20.27
CA THR A 202 0.77 -25.49 19.58
C THR A 202 0.20 -24.13 19.97
N TYR A 203 1.00 -23.07 19.82
CA TYR A 203 0.58 -21.69 20.10
C TYR A 203 0.88 -20.83 18.90
N GLU A 204 -0.16 -20.60 18.09
CA GLU A 204 -0.01 -19.92 16.83
C GLU A 204 -0.71 -18.56 16.82
N TYR A 205 -0.24 -17.64 15.98
CA TYR A 205 -0.88 -16.34 15.82
C TYR A 205 -2.25 -16.47 15.16
N LEU A 206 -3.19 -15.65 15.62
CA LEU A 206 -4.50 -15.51 15.00
C LEU A 206 -4.41 -14.57 13.80
N CYS A 207 -4.91 -15.06 12.65
CA CYS A 207 -5.09 -14.31 11.40
C CYS A 207 -6.56 -14.23 11.03
#